data_f4272710148997295b367fd8daaca4df
#
_entry.id   f4272710148997295b367fd8daaca4df
#
_cell.length_a   1.000
_cell.length_b   1.000
_cell.length_c   1.000
_cell.angle_alpha   90.00
_cell.angle_beta   90.00
_cell.angle_gamma   90.00
#
_symmetry.space_group_name_H-M   'P 1'
#
loop_
_entity.id
_entity.type
_entity.pdbx_description
1 polymer ?
#
loop_
_entity_poly.entity_id
_entity_poly.type
_entity_poly.pdbx_seq_one_letter_code
_entity_poly.pdbx_strand_id
1 'polypeptide(L)'
;MTLLDLSADDVLNTTRAVRKRLDFSRPVEDDVIRECVATAMQAPSGSNLMTMQFVVVKDAEKRQAIGEIYKQCWAIYSSMPMFAGAIKKEGESEQAQQDRVVDSATYLSEHMADAPALVLGCTAGRVDGAPAMMSASVMGNILPGMWSFMLAARARGLGT
;
A
#
# COMPACT_ATOMS: atom_id res chain seq x y z
N MET A 1 -20.21 5.54 1.24
CA MET A 1 -19.93 4.64 2.39
C MET A 1 -19.81 5.48 3.64
N THR A 2 -20.39 5.05 4.77
CA THR A 2 -20.37 5.84 6.00
C THR A 2 -19.01 5.69 6.69
N LEU A 3 -18.49 6.79 7.27
CA LEU A 3 -17.31 6.71 8.14
C LEU A 3 -17.60 5.79 9.33
N LEU A 4 -16.60 5.01 9.72
CA LEU A 4 -16.63 4.25 10.95
C LEU A 4 -16.53 5.23 12.14
N ASP A 5 -17.17 4.89 13.26
CA ASP A 5 -17.05 5.66 14.50
C ASP A 5 -15.71 5.34 15.18
N LEU A 6 -14.65 5.98 14.68
CA LEU A 6 -13.27 5.81 15.15
C LEU A 6 -12.69 7.19 15.47
N SER A 7 -12.06 7.30 16.61
CA SER A 7 -11.24 8.47 16.92
C SER A 7 -10.01 8.55 16.01
N ALA A 8 -9.36 9.70 15.96
CA ALA A 8 -8.10 9.86 15.24
C ALA A 8 -7.04 8.87 15.75
N ASP A 9 -6.97 8.68 17.07
CA ASP A 9 -6.04 7.73 17.68
C ASP A 9 -6.35 6.28 17.30
N ASP A 10 -7.63 5.91 17.22
CA ASP A 10 -8.03 4.57 16.77
C ASP A 10 -7.59 4.32 15.32
N VAL A 11 -7.81 5.30 14.44
CA VAL A 11 -7.38 5.19 13.05
C VAL A 11 -5.87 5.02 12.98
N LEU A 12 -5.09 5.88 13.65
CA LEU A 12 -3.63 5.85 13.64
C LEU A 12 -3.09 4.55 14.27
N ASN A 13 -3.65 4.13 15.40
CA ASN A 13 -3.14 2.99 16.15
C ASN A 13 -3.62 1.63 15.60
N THR A 14 -4.68 1.58 14.79
CA THR A 14 -5.25 0.31 14.28
C THR A 14 -5.10 0.12 12.77
N THR A 15 -4.59 1.10 12.03
CA THR A 15 -4.25 0.90 10.61
C THR A 15 -3.09 -0.06 10.48
N ARG A 16 -3.27 -1.11 9.70
CA ARG A 16 -2.29 -2.16 9.44
C ARG A 16 -2.41 -2.61 8.00
N ALA A 17 -1.33 -3.15 7.43
CA ALA A 17 -1.39 -3.84 6.16
C ALA A 17 -2.37 -5.02 6.26
N VAL A 18 -3.42 -5.00 5.44
CA VAL A 18 -4.43 -6.05 5.36
C VAL A 18 -4.17 -6.88 4.11
N ARG A 19 -4.17 -8.20 4.25
CA ARG A 19 -3.88 -9.13 3.17
C ARG A 19 -4.91 -10.25 3.12
N LYS A 20 -4.76 -11.32 3.91
CA LYS A 20 -5.69 -12.47 3.97
C LYS A 20 -7.12 -12.11 4.42
N ARG A 21 -7.31 -10.96 5.04
CA ARG A 21 -8.63 -10.50 5.51
C ARG A 21 -9.33 -9.55 4.53
N LEU A 22 -8.74 -9.31 3.36
CA LEU A 22 -9.40 -8.55 2.32
C LEU A 22 -10.58 -9.37 1.76
N ASP A 23 -11.74 -8.74 1.68
CA ASP A 23 -12.90 -9.30 1.02
C ASP A 23 -12.90 -8.86 -0.45
N PHE A 24 -12.33 -9.68 -1.29
CA PHE A 24 -12.21 -9.41 -2.73
C PHE A 24 -13.55 -9.48 -3.47
N SER A 25 -14.58 -10.06 -2.87
CA SER A 25 -15.91 -10.16 -3.47
C SER A 25 -16.70 -8.85 -3.42
N ARG A 26 -16.30 -7.91 -2.55
CA ARG A 26 -17.00 -6.64 -2.38
C ARG A 26 -16.40 -5.56 -3.28
N PRO A 27 -17.21 -4.94 -4.14
CA PRO A 27 -16.76 -3.80 -4.93
C PRO A 27 -16.45 -2.59 -4.02
N VAL A 28 -15.54 -1.74 -4.48
CA VAL A 28 -15.30 -0.43 -3.87
C VAL A 28 -15.85 0.64 -4.79
N GLU A 29 -16.72 1.48 -4.23
CA GLU A 29 -17.38 2.56 -4.98
C GLU A 29 -16.37 3.68 -5.33
N ASP A 30 -16.50 4.26 -6.50
CA ASP A 30 -15.60 5.29 -7.00
C ASP A 30 -15.56 6.53 -6.10
N ASP A 31 -16.71 6.91 -5.54
CA ASP A 31 -16.81 8.08 -4.66
C ASP A 31 -16.03 7.87 -3.36
N VAL A 32 -16.03 6.66 -2.83
CA VAL A 32 -15.23 6.32 -1.63
C VAL A 32 -13.74 6.46 -1.91
N ILE A 33 -13.28 5.97 -3.07
CA ILE A 33 -11.88 6.12 -3.49
C ILE A 33 -11.55 7.61 -3.69
N ARG A 34 -12.42 8.38 -4.33
CA ARG A 34 -12.23 9.83 -4.54
C ARG A 34 -12.12 10.59 -3.23
N GLU A 35 -12.94 10.28 -2.24
CA GLU A 35 -12.85 10.87 -0.91
C GLU A 35 -11.52 10.55 -0.22
N CYS A 36 -11.04 9.31 -0.33
CA CYS A 36 -9.73 8.92 0.20
C CYS A 36 -8.59 9.67 -0.51
N VAL A 37 -8.66 9.83 -1.82
CA VAL A 37 -7.69 10.62 -2.60
C VAL A 37 -7.76 12.09 -2.21
N ALA A 38 -8.95 12.67 -2.07
CA ALA A 38 -9.12 14.07 -1.65
C ALA A 38 -8.48 14.33 -0.27
N THR A 39 -8.62 13.38 0.67
CA THR A 39 -7.93 13.43 1.96
C THR A 39 -6.42 13.31 1.80
N ALA A 40 -5.94 12.41 0.96
CA ALA A 40 -4.52 12.21 0.69
C ALA A 40 -3.85 13.45 0.08
N MET A 41 -4.56 14.18 -0.75
CA MET A 41 -4.08 15.42 -1.37
C MET A 41 -3.92 16.60 -0.39
N GLN A 42 -4.36 16.45 0.87
CA GLN A 42 -4.09 17.43 1.92
C GLN A 42 -2.72 17.24 2.58
N ALA A 43 -2.02 16.14 2.26
CA ALA A 43 -0.70 15.88 2.81
C ALA A 43 0.34 16.92 2.34
N PRO A 44 1.36 17.22 3.17
CA PRO A 44 2.42 18.14 2.77
C PRO A 44 3.21 17.59 1.59
N SER A 45 3.68 18.49 0.72
CA SER A 45 4.53 18.15 -0.42
C SER A 45 5.79 19.00 -0.46
N GLY A 46 6.88 18.45 -1.01
CA GLY A 46 8.15 19.16 -1.14
C GLY A 46 7.97 20.46 -1.94
N SER A 47 8.48 21.56 -1.40
CA SER A 47 8.35 22.92 -1.98
C SER A 47 6.92 23.35 -2.31
N ASN A 48 5.92 22.68 -1.71
CA ASN A 48 4.49 22.90 -1.99
C ASN A 48 4.10 22.74 -3.48
N LEU A 49 4.82 21.88 -4.21
CA LEU A 49 4.61 21.70 -5.65
C LEU A 49 3.45 20.76 -6.00
N MET A 50 2.90 20.06 -5.01
CA MET A 50 1.77 19.11 -5.18
C MET A 50 1.96 18.16 -6.38
N THR A 51 3.14 17.54 -6.47
CA THR A 51 3.49 16.61 -7.56
C THR A 51 2.88 15.22 -7.41
N MET A 52 2.14 14.98 -6.33
CA MET A 52 1.46 13.73 -6.07
C MET A 52 0.30 13.50 -7.05
N GLN A 53 0.17 12.28 -7.52
CA GLN A 53 -0.92 11.82 -8.36
C GLN A 53 -1.34 10.41 -7.90
N PHE A 54 -2.61 10.09 -8.09
CA PHE A 54 -3.15 8.77 -7.77
C PHE A 54 -3.77 8.17 -9.03
N VAL A 55 -3.29 7.00 -9.42
CA VAL A 55 -3.87 6.23 -10.52
C VAL A 55 -4.68 5.08 -9.93
N VAL A 56 -5.99 5.09 -10.22
CA VAL A 56 -6.92 4.04 -9.76
C VAL A 56 -7.16 3.07 -10.91
N VAL A 57 -6.83 1.81 -10.69
CA VAL A 57 -6.97 0.74 -11.70
C VAL A 57 -8.07 -0.21 -11.26
N LYS A 58 -9.19 -0.19 -11.98
CA LYS A 58 -10.36 -1.10 -11.79
C LYS A 58 -10.51 -2.10 -12.92
N ASP A 59 -9.92 -1.82 -14.07
CA ASP A 59 -9.89 -2.72 -15.23
C ASP A 59 -9.21 -4.05 -14.86
N ALA A 60 -9.89 -5.17 -15.14
CA ALA A 60 -9.45 -6.49 -14.70
C ALA A 60 -8.13 -6.92 -15.37
N GLU A 61 -7.96 -6.65 -16.68
CA GLU A 61 -6.75 -7.03 -17.41
C GLU A 61 -5.53 -6.25 -16.90
N LYS A 62 -5.72 -4.96 -16.61
CA LYS A 62 -4.65 -4.12 -16.05
C LYS A 62 -4.30 -4.52 -14.63
N ARG A 63 -5.29 -4.88 -13.80
CA ARG A 63 -5.03 -5.39 -12.45
C ARG A 63 -4.24 -6.71 -12.51
N GLN A 64 -4.61 -7.60 -13.43
CA GLN A 64 -3.89 -8.84 -13.66
C GLN A 64 -2.43 -8.58 -14.07
N ALA A 65 -2.20 -7.68 -15.03
CA ALA A 65 -0.86 -7.32 -15.47
C ALA A 65 0.00 -6.75 -14.33
N ILE A 66 -0.58 -5.88 -13.48
CA ILE A 66 0.11 -5.33 -12.29
C ILE A 66 0.37 -6.45 -11.27
N GLY A 67 -0.58 -7.35 -11.05
CA GLY A 67 -0.42 -8.51 -10.16
C GLY A 67 0.74 -9.41 -10.57
N GLU A 68 0.90 -9.67 -11.87
CA GLU A 68 2.03 -10.45 -12.39
C GLU A 68 3.38 -9.75 -12.15
N ILE A 69 3.45 -8.43 -12.34
CA ILE A 69 4.65 -7.65 -12.00
C ILE A 69 4.95 -7.75 -10.50
N TYR A 70 3.94 -7.60 -9.66
CA TYR A 70 4.10 -7.72 -8.20
C TYR A 70 4.62 -9.11 -7.80
N LYS A 71 4.07 -10.17 -8.40
CA LYS A 71 4.50 -11.55 -8.19
C LYS A 71 5.97 -11.78 -8.59
N GLN A 72 6.40 -11.21 -9.72
CA GLN A 72 7.81 -11.25 -10.13
C GLN A 72 8.71 -10.53 -9.13
N CYS A 73 8.32 -9.33 -8.68
CA CYS A 73 9.04 -8.59 -7.65
C CYS A 73 9.11 -9.37 -6.32
N TRP A 74 8.02 -10.05 -5.95
CA TRP A 74 7.98 -10.91 -4.78
C TRP A 74 8.97 -12.08 -4.88
N ALA A 75 9.04 -12.74 -6.03
CA ALA A 75 9.98 -13.84 -6.27
C ALA A 75 11.45 -13.37 -6.12
N ILE A 76 11.78 -12.18 -6.65
CA ILE A 76 13.10 -11.58 -6.49
C ILE A 76 13.37 -11.27 -5.01
N TYR A 77 12.44 -10.55 -4.34
CA TYR A 77 12.60 -10.16 -2.93
C TYR A 77 12.73 -11.38 -2.01
N SER A 78 11.93 -12.42 -2.22
CA SER A 78 11.94 -13.63 -1.38
C SER A 78 13.23 -14.45 -1.51
N SER A 79 14.04 -14.21 -2.55
CA SER A 79 15.37 -14.81 -2.72
C SER A 79 16.51 -14.02 -2.06
N MET A 80 16.24 -12.80 -1.57
CA MET A 80 17.27 -11.94 -0.99
C MET A 80 17.57 -12.29 0.47
N PRO A 81 18.84 -12.11 0.94
CA PRO A 81 19.20 -12.36 2.35
C PRO A 81 18.42 -11.49 3.35
N MET A 82 17.94 -10.32 2.94
CA MET A 82 17.13 -9.41 3.75
C MET A 82 15.64 -9.78 3.78
N PHE A 83 15.25 -10.84 3.11
CA PHE A 83 13.87 -11.31 3.12
C PHE A 83 13.41 -11.64 4.54
N ALA A 84 12.22 -11.21 4.91
CA ALA A 84 11.67 -11.43 6.24
C ALA A 84 11.68 -12.91 6.67
N GLY A 85 11.44 -13.85 5.74
CA GLY A 85 11.50 -15.29 5.99
C GLY A 85 12.90 -15.88 6.18
N ALA A 86 13.94 -15.16 5.72
CA ALA A 86 15.33 -15.56 5.94
C ALA A 86 15.87 -15.10 7.31
N ILE A 87 15.20 -14.10 7.92
CA ILE A 87 15.61 -13.54 9.22
C ILE A 87 15.03 -14.39 10.34
N LYS A 88 15.89 -15.07 11.09
CA LYS A 88 15.49 -15.83 12.28
C LYS A 88 15.35 -14.92 13.49
N LYS A 89 14.33 -15.18 14.32
CA LYS A 89 14.08 -14.51 15.59
C LYS A 89 14.49 -15.43 16.75
N GLU A 90 14.93 -14.85 17.85
CA GLU A 90 15.39 -15.62 19.02
C GLU A 90 14.23 -16.17 19.84
N GLY A 91 13.12 -15.43 19.95
CA GLY A 91 11.92 -15.85 20.68
C GLY A 91 10.93 -16.61 19.83
N GLU A 92 10.33 -17.68 20.35
CA GLU A 92 9.30 -18.49 19.66
C GLU A 92 8.08 -17.63 19.24
N SER A 93 7.62 -16.72 20.10
CA SER A 93 6.50 -15.81 19.81
C SER A 93 6.82 -14.86 18.67
N GLU A 94 8.04 -14.32 18.65
CA GLU A 94 8.51 -13.42 17.61
C GLU A 94 8.71 -14.15 16.29
N GLN A 95 9.24 -15.38 16.33
CA GLN A 95 9.36 -16.22 15.14
C GLN A 95 7.98 -16.56 14.57
N ALA A 96 7.04 -16.96 15.40
CA ALA A 96 5.67 -17.26 14.97
C ALA A 96 4.96 -16.02 14.38
N GLN A 97 5.24 -14.83 14.89
CA GLN A 97 4.77 -13.57 14.30
C GLN A 97 5.39 -13.33 12.94
N GLN A 98 6.70 -13.52 12.80
CA GLN A 98 7.43 -13.38 11.54
C GLN A 98 6.88 -14.33 10.47
N ASP A 99 6.65 -15.60 10.85
CA ASP A 99 6.11 -16.61 9.93
C ASP A 99 4.70 -16.23 9.44
N ARG A 100 3.83 -15.68 10.31
CA ARG A 100 2.51 -15.15 9.90
C ARG A 100 2.63 -13.96 8.95
N VAL A 101 3.63 -13.09 9.14
CA VAL A 101 3.89 -11.96 8.24
C VAL A 101 4.28 -12.45 6.86
N VAL A 102 5.21 -13.41 6.80
CA VAL A 102 5.68 -14.02 5.54
C VAL A 102 4.53 -14.71 4.83
N ASP A 103 3.78 -15.56 5.53
CA ASP A 103 2.64 -16.28 4.99
C ASP A 103 1.56 -15.34 4.43
N SER A 104 1.25 -14.26 5.15
CA SER A 104 0.28 -13.29 4.67
C SER A 104 0.77 -12.45 3.49
N ALA A 105 2.06 -12.16 3.41
CA ALA A 105 2.65 -11.41 2.30
C ALA A 105 2.75 -12.28 1.04
N THR A 106 3.08 -13.58 1.20
CA THR A 106 3.05 -14.56 0.10
C THR A 106 1.64 -14.69 -0.47
N TYR A 107 0.62 -14.82 0.39
CA TYR A 107 -0.77 -14.83 -0.04
C TYR A 107 -1.12 -13.60 -0.90
N LEU A 108 -0.72 -12.39 -0.47
CA LEU A 108 -0.99 -11.19 -1.23
C LEU A 108 -0.30 -11.20 -2.60
N SER A 109 0.91 -11.78 -2.70
CA SER A 109 1.63 -11.84 -3.98
C SER A 109 0.90 -12.71 -5.02
N GLU A 110 0.08 -13.63 -4.57
CA GLU A 110 -0.74 -14.50 -5.42
C GLU A 110 -2.11 -13.89 -5.74
N HIS A 111 -2.61 -13.03 -4.85
CA HIS A 111 -3.97 -12.49 -4.89
C HIS A 111 -4.05 -10.97 -5.10
N MET A 112 -2.96 -10.29 -5.44
CA MET A 112 -2.96 -8.84 -5.66
C MET A 112 -3.98 -8.40 -6.72
N ALA A 113 -4.11 -9.18 -7.80
CA ALA A 113 -5.03 -8.88 -8.90
C ALA A 113 -6.52 -9.07 -8.54
N ASP A 114 -6.82 -9.83 -7.47
CA ASP A 114 -8.19 -10.10 -7.04
C ASP A 114 -8.83 -8.89 -6.35
N ALA A 115 -8.01 -7.95 -5.86
CA ALA A 115 -8.52 -6.71 -5.28
C ALA A 115 -9.42 -5.95 -6.27
N PRO A 116 -10.59 -5.43 -5.84
CA PRO A 116 -11.53 -4.76 -6.74
C PRO A 116 -10.99 -3.46 -7.36
N ALA A 117 -9.98 -2.88 -6.74
CA ALA A 117 -9.24 -1.73 -7.24
C ALA A 117 -7.79 -1.75 -6.74
N LEU A 118 -6.86 -1.35 -7.58
CA LEU A 118 -5.48 -1.03 -7.19
C LEU A 118 -5.29 0.48 -7.25
N VAL A 119 -4.62 1.04 -6.26
CA VAL A 119 -4.33 2.48 -6.19
C VAL A 119 -2.82 2.66 -6.18
N LEU A 120 -2.30 3.31 -7.22
CA LEU A 120 -0.88 3.61 -7.36
C LEU A 120 -0.64 5.08 -7.00
N GLY A 121 0.19 5.31 -5.99
CA GLY A 121 0.70 6.65 -5.70
C GLY A 121 1.87 6.96 -6.63
N CYS A 122 1.74 8.06 -7.35
CA CYS A 122 2.74 8.54 -8.29
C CYS A 122 3.24 9.91 -7.89
N THR A 123 4.47 10.23 -8.24
CA THR A 123 5.03 11.57 -8.13
C THR A 123 5.67 11.96 -9.45
N ALA A 124 5.63 13.24 -9.79
CA ALA A 124 6.28 13.72 -11.01
C ALA A 124 7.81 13.59 -10.91
N GLY A 125 8.42 13.19 -12.01
CA GLY A 125 9.87 13.03 -12.13
C GLY A 125 10.30 11.57 -12.21
N ARG A 126 11.45 11.37 -12.85
CA ARG A 126 12.15 10.08 -12.92
C ARG A 126 13.40 10.13 -12.08
N VAL A 127 13.73 9.01 -11.48
CA VAL A 127 14.89 8.90 -10.58
C VAL A 127 15.98 7.97 -11.13
N ASP A 128 15.81 7.47 -12.35
CA ASP A 128 16.77 6.62 -13.03
C ASP A 128 18.09 7.35 -13.21
N GLY A 129 19.14 6.91 -12.57
CA GLY A 129 20.46 7.56 -12.62
C GLY A 129 20.58 8.88 -11.85
N ALA A 130 19.55 9.31 -11.12
CA ALA A 130 19.60 10.51 -10.30
C ALA A 130 20.47 10.31 -9.05
N PRO A 131 21.11 11.38 -8.52
CA PRO A 131 21.80 11.32 -7.24
C PRO A 131 20.88 10.83 -6.11
N ALA A 132 21.43 10.11 -5.14
CA ALA A 132 20.67 9.50 -4.05
C ALA A 132 19.77 10.50 -3.30
N MET A 133 20.26 11.72 -3.06
CA MET A 133 19.50 12.79 -2.41
C MET A 133 18.25 13.18 -3.21
N MET A 134 18.37 13.30 -4.53
CA MET A 134 17.24 13.62 -5.40
C MET A 134 16.25 12.46 -5.46
N SER A 135 16.74 11.22 -5.61
CA SER A 135 15.90 10.02 -5.59
C SER A 135 15.10 9.91 -4.29
N ALA A 136 15.75 10.11 -3.15
CA ALA A 136 15.10 10.09 -1.84
C ALA A 136 14.05 11.20 -1.71
N SER A 137 14.35 12.41 -2.18
CA SER A 137 13.41 13.54 -2.14
C SER A 137 12.16 13.28 -3.01
N VAL A 138 12.35 12.84 -4.25
CA VAL A 138 11.24 12.55 -5.17
C VAL A 138 10.38 11.40 -4.64
N MET A 139 10.99 10.29 -4.25
CA MET A 139 10.25 9.12 -3.74
C MET A 139 9.60 9.40 -2.37
N GLY A 140 10.26 10.19 -1.52
CA GLY A 140 9.73 10.59 -0.22
C GLY A 140 8.49 11.48 -0.31
N ASN A 141 8.35 12.23 -1.41
CA ASN A 141 7.26 13.19 -1.58
C ASN A 141 5.87 12.55 -1.66
N ILE A 142 5.75 11.31 -2.15
CA ILE A 142 4.46 10.61 -2.22
C ILE A 142 4.05 9.94 -0.89
N LEU A 143 4.99 9.64 0.00
CA LEU A 143 4.75 8.83 1.20
C LEU A 143 3.70 9.42 2.15
N PRO A 144 3.72 10.75 2.48
CA PRO A 144 2.68 11.33 3.33
C PRO A 144 1.28 11.20 2.73
N GLY A 145 1.15 11.42 1.42
CA GLY A 145 -0.12 11.26 0.71
C GLY A 145 -0.61 9.80 0.71
N MET A 146 0.27 8.85 0.43
CA MET A 146 -0.08 7.42 0.48
C MET A 146 -0.52 6.99 1.88
N TRP A 147 0.19 7.43 2.92
CA TRP A 147 -0.20 7.13 4.29
C TRP A 147 -1.57 7.74 4.63
N SER A 148 -1.79 9.01 4.27
CA SER A 148 -3.09 9.67 4.45
C SER A 148 -4.22 8.96 3.71
N PHE A 149 -3.96 8.46 2.49
CA PHE A 149 -4.90 7.61 1.76
C PHE A 149 -5.26 6.34 2.55
N MET A 150 -4.26 5.64 3.07
CA MET A 150 -4.48 4.41 3.84
C MET A 150 -5.28 4.65 5.13
N LEU A 151 -5.02 5.76 5.83
CA LEU A 151 -5.78 6.17 7.01
C LEU A 151 -7.24 6.50 6.65
N ALA A 152 -7.45 7.24 5.56
CA ALA A 152 -8.79 7.57 5.06
C ALA A 152 -9.57 6.31 4.63
N ALA A 153 -8.90 5.35 3.99
CA ALA A 153 -9.46 4.06 3.63
C ALA A 153 -9.86 3.27 4.88
N ARG A 154 -8.98 3.19 5.89
CA ARG A 154 -9.26 2.55 7.18
C ARG A 154 -10.49 3.13 7.87
N ALA A 155 -10.62 4.46 7.91
CA ALA A 155 -11.77 5.14 8.49
C ALA A 155 -13.10 4.83 7.76
N ARG A 156 -13.03 4.29 6.55
CA ARG A 156 -14.19 3.86 5.72
C ARG A 156 -14.35 2.34 5.66
N GLY A 157 -13.61 1.59 6.49
CA GLY A 157 -13.70 0.14 6.54
C GLY A 157 -13.03 -0.58 5.37
N LEU A 158 -12.18 0.12 4.61
CA LEU A 158 -11.37 -0.49 3.57
C LEU A 158 -10.03 -0.96 4.13
N GLY A 159 -9.59 -2.15 3.72
CA GLY A 159 -8.24 -2.64 3.96
C GLY A 159 -7.31 -2.24 2.82
N THR A 160 -6.04 -1.98 3.15
CA THR A 160 -4.97 -1.65 2.19
C THR A 160 -3.69 -2.40 2.50
#